data_300bcfc9f0a484f57cf15e5bcb05b7fc
#
_entry.id   300bcfc9f0a484f57cf15e5bcb05b7fc
#
_cell.length_a   1.000
_cell.length_b   1.000
_cell.length_c   1.000
_cell.angle_alpha   90.00
_cell.angle_beta   90.00
_cell.angle_gamma   90.00
#
_symmetry.space_group_name_H-M   'P 1'
#
loop_
_entity.id
_entity.type
_entity.pdbx_description
1 polymer ?
#
loop_
_entity_poly.entity_id
_entity_poly.type
_entity_poly.pdbx_seq_one_letter_code
_entity_poly.pdbx_strand_id
1 'polypeptide(L)'
;MRWIIDGKFVWKNSKKYLINWNKCSKSKEQTKVKKFLKQYWENNIVYEEIYLPKSLLRVDFLNATKKIALEHQGGGAHNEFNPFFHKNSRANYLASIKRDIKKRKLLEENGYLFVETFTKDLKDLSKEFFLKVYNINI
;
A
#
# COMPACT_ATOMS: atom_id res chain seq x y z
N MET A 1 -5.99 -9.01 14.37
CA MET A 1 -6.66 -8.53 13.16
C MET A 1 -7.16 -9.72 12.35
N ARG A 2 -8.41 -9.71 12.00
CA ARG A 2 -9.04 -10.83 11.28
C ARG A 2 -9.08 -10.55 9.79
N TRP A 3 -8.69 -11.56 9.00
CA TRP A 3 -8.68 -11.50 7.55
C TRP A 3 -9.53 -12.60 6.96
N ILE A 4 -10.02 -12.41 5.75
CA ILE A 4 -10.71 -13.43 4.97
C ILE A 4 -9.75 -13.85 3.84
N ILE A 5 -9.42 -15.14 3.79
CA ILE A 5 -8.57 -15.73 2.75
C ILE A 5 -9.26 -16.98 2.24
N ASP A 6 -9.56 -17.01 0.93
CA ASP A 6 -10.26 -18.14 0.30
C ASP A 6 -11.54 -18.52 1.05
N GLY A 7 -12.31 -17.50 1.47
CA GLY A 7 -13.57 -17.70 2.18
C GLY A 7 -13.45 -18.11 3.64
N LYS A 8 -12.24 -18.19 4.19
CA LYS A 8 -11.99 -18.58 5.57
C LYS A 8 -11.43 -17.45 6.39
N PHE A 9 -11.81 -17.37 7.66
CA PHE A 9 -11.25 -16.40 8.58
C PHE A 9 -9.84 -16.82 9.04
N VAL A 10 -8.90 -15.87 8.99
CA VAL A 10 -7.53 -16.06 9.45
C VAL A 10 -7.20 -14.91 10.40
N TRP A 11 -6.69 -15.25 11.59
CA TRP A 11 -6.24 -14.25 12.55
C TRP A 11 -4.75 -13.97 12.36
N LYS A 12 -4.38 -12.69 12.39
CA LYS A 12 -2.98 -12.25 12.36
C LYS A 12 -2.74 -11.21 13.44
N ASN A 13 -1.72 -11.42 14.25
CA ASN A 13 -1.28 -10.41 15.20
C ASN A 13 -0.52 -9.32 14.44
N SER A 14 -1.11 -8.14 14.35
CA SER A 14 -0.56 -7.01 13.59
C SER A 14 0.02 -5.90 14.47
N LYS A 15 0.07 -6.10 15.79
CA LYS A 15 0.50 -5.07 16.74
C LYS A 15 1.88 -4.51 16.43
N LYS A 16 2.82 -5.35 16.00
CA LYS A 16 4.19 -4.92 15.66
C LYS A 16 4.26 -4.01 14.43
N TYR A 17 3.21 -3.95 13.63
CA TYR A 17 3.15 -3.11 12.43
C TYR A 17 2.45 -1.78 12.65
N LEU A 18 1.95 -1.52 13.87
CA LEU A 18 1.34 -0.22 14.16
C LEU A 18 2.30 0.92 13.82
N ILE A 19 1.79 1.89 13.08
CA ILE A 19 2.62 2.99 12.57
C ILE A 19 3.14 3.87 13.72
N ASN A 20 4.38 4.30 13.59
CA ASN A 20 4.94 5.35 14.43
C ASN A 20 5.08 6.59 13.55
N TRP A 21 4.16 7.53 13.70
CA TRP A 21 4.11 8.75 12.88
C TRP A 21 5.34 9.65 13.02
N ASN A 22 6.09 9.49 14.09
CA ASN A 22 7.28 10.31 14.35
C ASN A 22 8.57 9.72 13.80
N LYS A 23 8.50 8.53 13.21
CA LYS A 23 9.66 7.84 12.64
C LYS A 23 9.63 7.95 11.12
N CYS A 24 10.80 8.13 10.50
CA CYS A 24 10.92 8.12 9.05
C CYS A 24 10.62 6.74 8.47
N SER A 25 10.05 6.70 7.28
CA SER A 25 9.88 5.46 6.51
C SER A 25 11.20 5.06 5.83
N LYS A 26 11.21 3.89 5.19
CA LYS A 26 12.41 3.33 4.53
C LYS A 26 12.94 4.20 3.39
N SER A 27 12.12 5.03 2.77
CA SER A 27 12.54 5.93 1.68
C SER A 27 12.09 7.35 1.95
N LYS A 28 12.75 8.32 1.28
CA LYS A 28 12.40 9.73 1.40
C LYS A 28 10.99 10.00 0.86
N GLU A 29 10.65 9.37 -0.26
CA GLU A 29 9.33 9.55 -0.87
C GLU A 29 8.23 8.98 0.02
N GLN A 30 8.41 7.79 0.56
CA GLN A 30 7.44 7.20 1.47
C GLN A 30 7.29 8.05 2.74
N THR A 31 8.38 8.64 3.23
CA THR A 31 8.33 9.56 4.37
C THR A 31 7.49 10.79 4.06
N LYS A 32 7.58 11.33 2.84
CA LYS A 32 6.73 12.46 2.43
C LYS A 32 5.25 12.08 2.41
N VAL A 33 4.93 10.92 1.88
CA VAL A 33 3.55 10.40 1.89
C VAL A 33 3.08 10.22 3.33
N LYS A 34 3.91 9.66 4.19
CA LYS A 34 3.60 9.46 5.61
C LYS A 34 3.29 10.78 6.32
N LYS A 35 4.10 11.82 6.09
CA LYS A 35 3.86 13.14 6.68
C LYS A 35 2.53 13.74 6.22
N PHE A 36 2.19 13.54 4.95
CA PHE A 36 0.90 13.98 4.43
C PHE A 36 -0.25 13.20 5.09
N LEU A 37 -0.15 11.88 5.16
CA LEU A 37 -1.20 11.04 5.73
C LEU A 37 -1.43 11.31 7.23
N LYS A 38 -0.38 11.68 7.95
CA LYS A 38 -0.47 11.99 9.37
C LYS A 38 -1.56 13.02 9.67
N GLN A 39 -1.72 14.02 8.81
CA GLN A 39 -2.71 15.07 8.99
C GLN A 39 -4.14 14.54 9.06
N TYR A 40 -4.42 13.41 8.42
CA TYR A 40 -5.76 12.86 8.30
C TYR A 40 -5.93 11.53 9.02
N TRP A 41 -4.83 10.79 9.22
CA TRP A 41 -4.88 9.42 9.72
C TRP A 41 -4.30 9.25 11.14
N GLU A 42 -3.82 10.30 11.75
CA GLU A 42 -3.15 10.21 13.05
C GLU A 42 -4.01 9.54 14.13
N ASN A 43 -5.31 9.72 14.07
CA ASN A 43 -6.25 9.17 15.06
C ASN A 43 -6.91 7.87 14.59
N ASN A 44 -6.48 7.33 13.46
CA ASN A 44 -6.98 6.05 12.95
C ASN A 44 -6.04 4.91 13.35
N ILE A 45 -6.53 3.68 13.21
CA ILE A 45 -5.70 2.50 13.37
C ILE A 45 -5.01 2.26 12.01
N VAL A 46 -3.70 2.54 11.96
CA VAL A 46 -2.89 2.44 10.75
C VAL A 46 -1.69 1.55 10.98
N TYR A 47 -1.39 0.72 10.01
CA TYR A 47 -0.21 -0.15 10.01
C TYR A 47 0.72 0.27 8.89
N GLU A 48 2.02 0.20 9.14
CA GLU A 48 3.05 0.51 8.15
C GLU A 48 3.85 -0.75 7.83
N GLU A 49 4.08 -0.98 6.52
CA GLU A 49 4.84 -2.12 6.02
C GLU A 49 4.34 -3.46 6.57
N ILE A 50 3.03 -3.61 6.60
CA ILE A 50 2.40 -4.83 7.09
C ILE A 50 2.42 -5.93 6.04
N TYR A 51 2.82 -7.13 6.44
CA TYR A 51 2.69 -8.32 5.61
C TYR A 51 1.28 -8.85 5.66
N LEU A 52 0.74 -9.18 4.49
CA LEU A 52 -0.57 -9.82 4.41
C LEU A 52 -0.47 -11.27 4.93
N PRO A 53 -1.53 -11.79 5.56
CA PRO A 53 -1.45 -13.11 6.20
C PRO A 53 -1.16 -14.22 5.19
N LYS A 54 -0.35 -15.20 5.61
CA LYS A 54 0.06 -16.36 4.82
C LYS A 54 0.74 -15.99 3.51
N SER A 55 1.43 -14.83 3.46
CA SER A 55 2.10 -14.38 2.25
C SER A 55 3.30 -13.51 2.58
N LEU A 56 4.15 -13.28 1.58
CA LEU A 56 5.24 -12.32 1.65
C LEU A 56 4.85 -10.98 1.02
N LEU A 57 3.58 -10.80 0.69
CA LEU A 57 3.06 -9.56 0.14
C LEU A 57 2.94 -8.51 1.23
N ARG A 58 3.37 -7.30 0.94
CA ARG A 58 3.45 -6.22 1.93
C ARG A 58 2.72 -4.97 1.42
N VAL A 59 2.10 -4.25 2.33
CA VAL A 59 1.42 -2.99 2.05
C VAL A 59 2.12 -1.87 2.80
N ASP A 60 2.40 -0.76 2.13
CA ASP A 60 3.12 0.36 2.75
C ASP A 60 2.32 0.99 3.89
N PHE A 61 1.06 1.32 3.65
CA PHE A 61 0.18 1.91 4.67
C PHE A 61 -1.20 1.25 4.60
N LEU A 62 -1.64 0.70 5.71
CA LEU A 62 -2.96 0.08 5.81
C LEU A 62 -3.78 0.79 6.88
N ASN A 63 -4.79 1.54 6.46
CA ASN A 63 -5.71 2.20 7.39
C ASN A 63 -6.90 1.28 7.64
N ALA A 64 -6.91 0.63 8.79
CA ALA A 64 -7.98 -0.31 9.16
C ALA A 64 -9.28 0.40 9.54
N THR A 65 -9.22 1.63 9.99
CA THR A 65 -10.39 2.42 10.36
C THR A 65 -11.18 2.82 9.12
N LYS A 66 -10.50 3.34 8.11
CA LYS A 66 -11.12 3.80 6.85
C LYS A 66 -11.17 2.75 5.76
N LYS A 67 -10.53 1.61 5.97
CA LYS A 67 -10.43 0.53 4.98
C LYS A 67 -9.76 1.00 3.68
N ILE A 68 -8.62 1.65 3.82
CA ILE A 68 -7.81 2.11 2.69
C ILE A 68 -6.42 1.49 2.80
N ALA A 69 -5.96 0.86 1.72
CA ALA A 69 -4.60 0.35 1.59
C ALA A 69 -3.87 1.22 0.57
N LEU A 70 -2.78 1.84 0.98
CA LEU A 70 -2.03 2.76 0.12
C LEU A 70 -0.61 2.27 -0.06
N GLU A 71 -0.17 2.23 -1.32
CA GLU A 71 1.22 1.96 -1.68
C GLU A 71 1.80 3.13 -2.43
N HIS A 72 3.06 3.44 -2.15
CA HIS A 72 3.81 4.43 -2.90
C HIS A 72 4.81 3.74 -3.81
N GLN A 73 4.64 3.95 -5.12
CA GLN A 73 5.51 3.39 -6.14
C GLN A 73 6.52 4.45 -6.57
N GLY A 74 7.75 4.30 -6.09
CA GLY A 74 8.82 5.22 -6.45
C GLY A 74 9.62 4.76 -7.66
N GLY A 75 10.17 5.70 -8.41
CA GLY A 75 11.28 5.49 -9.31
C GLY A 75 11.06 4.73 -10.61
N GLY A 76 9.86 4.31 -10.96
CA GLY A 76 9.66 3.61 -12.22
C GLY A 76 8.23 3.18 -12.48
N ALA A 77 7.95 2.83 -13.73
CA ALA A 77 6.63 2.35 -14.13
C ALA A 77 6.50 0.87 -13.78
N HIS A 78 5.66 0.56 -12.80
CA HIS A 78 5.40 -0.81 -12.37
C HIS A 78 4.71 -1.66 -13.41
N ASN A 79 3.98 -1.03 -14.31
CA ASN A 79 3.17 -1.71 -15.31
C ASN A 79 3.90 -1.94 -16.63
N GLU A 80 5.18 -1.56 -16.71
CA GLU A 80 5.99 -1.71 -17.90
C GLU A 80 7.19 -2.60 -17.62
N PHE A 81 7.59 -3.39 -18.63
CA PHE A 81 8.81 -4.18 -18.54
C PHE A 81 10.01 -3.23 -18.45
N ASN A 82 10.77 -3.34 -17.37
CA ASN A 82 11.98 -2.56 -17.18
C ASN A 82 13.14 -3.53 -16.93
N PRO A 83 14.07 -3.69 -17.90
CA PRO A 83 15.19 -4.62 -17.74
C PRO A 83 16.04 -4.36 -16.51
N PHE A 84 16.17 -3.10 -16.10
CA PHE A 84 16.95 -2.72 -14.92
C PHE A 84 16.31 -3.27 -13.64
N PHE A 85 14.99 -3.06 -13.46
CA PHE A 85 14.27 -3.55 -12.27
C PHE A 85 14.02 -5.05 -12.30
N HIS A 86 13.83 -5.63 -13.50
CA HIS A 86 13.43 -7.01 -13.63
C HIS A 86 14.59 -7.90 -14.09
N LYS A 87 15.86 -7.42 -13.92
CA LYS A 87 17.08 -8.15 -14.24
C LYS A 87 17.07 -8.73 -15.66
N ASN A 88 16.58 -7.96 -16.62
CA ASN A 88 16.43 -8.37 -18.02
C ASN A 88 15.55 -9.62 -18.21
N SER A 89 14.64 -9.90 -17.29
CA SER A 89 13.82 -11.10 -17.32
C SER A 89 12.33 -10.78 -17.42
N ARG A 90 11.69 -11.25 -18.49
CA ARG A 90 10.24 -11.16 -18.63
C ARG A 90 9.52 -12.05 -17.62
N ALA A 91 10.12 -13.17 -17.23
CA ALA A 91 9.56 -14.03 -16.19
C ALA A 91 9.46 -13.30 -14.85
N ASN A 92 10.49 -12.53 -14.48
CA ASN A 92 10.46 -11.72 -13.27
C ASN A 92 9.41 -10.60 -13.35
N TYR A 93 9.25 -9.98 -14.52
CA TYR A 93 8.22 -8.98 -14.75
C TYR A 93 6.81 -9.56 -14.59
N LEU A 94 6.55 -10.72 -15.20
CA LEU A 94 5.25 -11.40 -15.11
C LEU A 94 4.95 -11.84 -13.67
N ALA A 95 5.96 -12.32 -12.95
CA ALA A 95 5.80 -12.71 -11.56
C ALA A 95 5.45 -11.49 -10.69
N SER A 96 6.02 -10.32 -10.98
CA SER A 96 5.71 -9.06 -10.30
C SER A 96 4.24 -8.68 -10.52
N ILE A 97 3.76 -8.78 -11.77
CA ILE A 97 2.35 -8.48 -12.08
C ILE A 97 1.41 -9.44 -11.33
N LYS A 98 1.73 -10.72 -11.29
CA LYS A 98 0.91 -11.70 -10.56
C LYS A 98 0.82 -11.38 -9.07
N ARG A 99 1.93 -10.99 -8.46
CA ARG A 99 1.93 -10.58 -7.05
C ARG A 99 1.05 -9.37 -6.80
N ASP A 100 1.11 -8.37 -7.68
CA ASP A 100 0.29 -7.17 -7.56
C ASP A 100 -1.20 -7.48 -7.67
N ILE A 101 -1.58 -8.33 -8.61
CA ILE A 101 -2.96 -8.77 -8.77
C ILE A 101 -3.45 -9.52 -7.53
N LYS A 102 -2.64 -10.43 -7.00
CA LYS A 102 -2.97 -11.21 -5.81
C LYS A 102 -3.15 -10.31 -4.59
N LYS A 103 -2.26 -9.35 -4.41
CA LYS A 103 -2.32 -8.38 -3.31
C LYS A 103 -3.62 -7.56 -3.39
N ARG A 104 -3.91 -7.01 -4.55
CA ARG A 104 -5.12 -6.22 -4.77
C ARG A 104 -6.38 -7.02 -4.49
N LYS A 105 -6.44 -8.24 -5.00
CA LYS A 105 -7.59 -9.13 -4.80
C LYS A 105 -7.82 -9.43 -3.32
N LEU A 106 -6.75 -9.76 -2.59
CA LEU A 106 -6.84 -10.06 -1.16
C LEU A 106 -7.34 -8.85 -0.37
N LEU A 107 -6.83 -7.67 -0.68
CA LEU A 107 -7.26 -6.43 -0.02
C LEU A 107 -8.72 -6.12 -0.32
N GLU A 108 -9.15 -6.26 -1.57
CA GLU A 108 -10.54 -6.02 -1.97
C GLU A 108 -11.50 -7.01 -1.31
N GLU A 109 -11.13 -8.29 -1.19
CA GLU A 109 -11.92 -9.29 -0.49
C GLU A 109 -12.13 -8.95 0.99
N ASN A 110 -11.22 -8.18 1.57
CA ASN A 110 -11.29 -7.74 2.95
C ASN A 110 -11.89 -6.33 3.09
N GLY A 111 -12.46 -5.80 2.02
CA GLY A 111 -13.16 -4.51 2.04
C GLY A 111 -12.27 -3.29 1.96
N TYR A 112 -11.00 -3.44 1.59
CA TYR A 112 -10.08 -2.32 1.44
C TYR A 112 -10.13 -1.73 0.04
N LEU A 113 -10.08 -0.41 -0.03
CA LEU A 113 -9.82 0.31 -1.27
C LEU A 113 -8.31 0.38 -1.45
N PHE A 114 -7.82 -0.08 -2.59
CA PHE A 114 -6.39 -0.08 -2.90
C PHE A 114 -6.01 1.16 -3.68
N VAL A 115 -5.04 1.91 -3.20
CA VAL A 115 -4.59 3.17 -3.79
C VAL A 115 -3.09 3.12 -4.01
N GLU A 116 -2.65 3.53 -5.19
CA GLU A 116 -1.23 3.64 -5.51
C GLU A 116 -0.89 5.09 -5.82
N THR A 117 0.12 5.62 -5.12
CA THR A 117 0.68 6.93 -5.44
C THR A 117 2.04 6.74 -6.11
N PHE A 118 2.43 7.70 -6.93
CA PHE A 118 3.67 7.64 -7.72
C PHE A 118 4.52 8.88 -7.44
N THR A 119 5.80 8.81 -7.83
CA THR A 119 6.72 9.93 -7.67
C THR A 119 6.14 11.24 -8.20
N LYS A 120 5.48 11.20 -9.36
CA LYS A 120 4.87 12.38 -9.98
C LYS A 120 3.75 13.00 -9.13
N ASP A 121 3.15 12.22 -8.23
CA ASP A 121 2.01 12.67 -7.42
C ASP A 121 2.45 13.41 -6.16
N LEU A 122 3.73 13.30 -5.77
CA LEU A 122 4.21 13.87 -4.50
C LEU A 122 3.99 15.37 -4.36
N LYS A 123 4.06 16.10 -5.47
CA LYS A 123 3.83 17.55 -5.49
C LYS A 123 2.35 17.91 -5.39
N ASP A 124 1.46 16.99 -5.68
CA ASP A 124 0.01 17.22 -5.77
C ASP A 124 -0.77 16.58 -4.63
N LEU A 125 -0.09 15.99 -3.64
CA LEU A 125 -0.75 15.32 -2.52
C LEU A 125 -1.64 16.29 -1.76
N SER A 126 -2.95 16.04 -1.80
CA SER A 126 -3.96 16.83 -1.13
C SER A 126 -5.23 16.00 -0.98
N LYS A 127 -6.15 16.46 -0.14
CA LYS A 127 -7.43 15.82 0.03
C LYS A 127 -8.22 15.81 -1.30
N GLU A 128 -8.15 16.92 -2.03
CA GLU A 128 -8.78 17.10 -3.34
C GLU A 128 -8.20 16.16 -4.39
N PHE A 129 -6.89 15.96 -4.37
CA PHE A 129 -6.22 15.03 -5.27
C PHE A 129 -6.77 13.61 -5.12
N PHE A 130 -6.88 13.12 -3.88
CA PHE A 130 -7.39 11.76 -3.64
C PHE A 130 -8.85 11.63 -4.02
N LEU A 131 -9.66 12.66 -3.79
CA LEU A 131 -11.06 12.66 -4.19
C LEU A 131 -11.19 12.63 -5.70
N LYS A 132 -10.42 13.45 -6.42
CA LYS A 132 -10.49 13.59 -7.88
C LYS A 132 -9.95 12.36 -8.60
N VAL A 133 -8.82 11.82 -8.18
CA VAL A 133 -8.12 10.74 -8.89
C VAL A 133 -8.65 9.36 -8.49
N TYR A 134 -8.92 9.17 -7.20
CA TYR A 134 -9.29 7.85 -6.67
C TYR A 134 -10.73 7.79 -6.15
N ASN A 135 -11.43 8.91 -6.13
CA ASN A 135 -12.79 9.01 -5.60
C ASN A 135 -12.87 8.54 -4.14
N ILE A 136 -11.88 8.88 -3.34
CA ILE A 136 -11.84 8.52 -1.92
C ILE A 136 -11.66 9.74 -1.03
N ASN A 137 -12.26 9.65 0.16
CA ASN A 137 -12.10 10.61 1.24
C ASN A 137 -10.94 10.14 2.13
N ILE A 138 -9.78 10.76 1.96
CA ILE A 138 -8.60 10.36 2.69
C ILE A 138 -8.72 10.54 4.23
#